data_a9d7e368a681f74531bee53e594e2888
#
_entry.id   a9d7e368a681f74531bee53e594e2888
#
_cell.length_a   1.000
_cell.length_b   1.000
_cell.length_c   1.000
_cell.angle_alpha   90.00
_cell.angle_beta   90.00
_cell.angle_gamma   90.00
#
_symmetry.space_group_name_H-M   'P 1'
#
loop_
_entity.id
_entity.type
_entity.pdbx_description
1 polymer ?
#
loop_
_entity_poly.entity_id
_entity_poly.type
_entity_poly.pdbx_seq_one_letter_code
_entity_poly.pdbx_strand_id
1 'polypeptide(L)'
;MAKSETALYFTNVIAIGPQEALLAGHLYLEGAEPSVTRVMMIDQDDWFHVYDIPEVVYSALQRSPRRGQQKGDYCFLGRAGLLREHPSGQSSTDATLDIDNVYLMDLCEVDGELYACGTQNQVLRQNKGVWQRIDQGLYVPLGDEVTACLNGIDGFSRDDVYAVGDAGAIWHWDGKGWQAS
;
A
#
# COMPACT_ATOMS: atom_id res chain seq x y z
N MET A 1 -4.24 14.29 -36.06
CA MET A 1 -3.64 13.98 -34.72
C MET A 1 -4.49 12.88 -34.13
N ALA A 2 -3.97 11.68 -34.02
CA ALA A 2 -4.66 10.60 -33.30
C ALA A 2 -4.84 11.05 -31.83
N LYS A 3 -6.04 10.96 -31.29
CA LYS A 3 -6.26 11.11 -29.84
C LYS A 3 -5.53 9.93 -29.20
N SER A 4 -4.51 10.20 -28.39
CA SER A 4 -3.93 9.17 -27.52
C SER A 4 -5.05 8.73 -26.58
N GLU A 5 -5.47 7.48 -26.67
CA GLU A 5 -6.46 6.93 -25.75
C GLU A 5 -5.76 6.75 -24.39
N THR A 6 -6.29 7.44 -23.40
CA THR A 6 -5.89 7.25 -22.00
C THR A 6 -6.91 6.30 -21.38
N ALA A 7 -6.45 5.16 -20.88
CA ALA A 7 -7.28 4.22 -20.16
C ALA A 7 -7.02 4.33 -18.65
N LEU A 8 -8.06 4.23 -17.83
CA LEU A 8 -7.99 4.19 -16.39
C LEU A 8 -8.46 2.83 -15.90
N TYR A 9 -7.58 2.11 -15.20
CA TYR A 9 -7.88 0.81 -14.61
C TYR A 9 -7.85 0.91 -13.09
N PHE A 10 -9.01 0.75 -12.46
CA PHE A 10 -9.13 0.76 -11.01
C PHE A 10 -8.53 -0.51 -10.40
N THR A 11 -7.68 -0.34 -9.40
CA THR A 11 -6.95 -1.40 -8.72
C THR A 11 -7.25 -1.48 -7.24
N ASN A 12 -7.66 -0.35 -6.64
CA ASN A 12 -7.96 -0.27 -5.21
C ASN A 12 -9.29 0.45 -4.98
N VAL A 13 -9.99 0.03 -3.93
CA VAL A 13 -11.21 0.66 -3.44
C VAL A 13 -11.17 0.79 -1.92
N ILE A 14 -11.56 1.94 -1.41
CA ILE A 14 -11.76 2.20 0.01
C ILE A 14 -13.21 2.63 0.20
N ALA A 15 -14.03 1.80 0.87
CA ALA A 15 -15.38 2.17 1.24
C ALA A 15 -15.34 3.23 2.34
N ILE A 16 -15.98 4.37 2.11
CA ILE A 16 -15.99 5.52 3.04
C ILE A 16 -17.30 5.56 3.81
N GLY A 17 -18.38 5.20 3.17
CA GLY A 17 -19.72 5.23 3.72
C GLY A 17 -20.73 4.49 2.82
N PRO A 18 -22.01 4.47 3.17
CA PRO A 18 -23.05 3.97 2.28
C PRO A 18 -23.04 4.78 0.98
N GLN A 19 -22.80 4.10 -0.16
CA GLN A 19 -22.74 4.71 -1.51
C GLN A 19 -21.57 5.69 -1.73
N GLU A 20 -20.57 5.71 -0.83
CA GLU A 20 -19.37 6.53 -0.95
C GLU A 20 -18.12 5.64 -0.98
N ALA A 21 -17.22 5.86 -1.93
CA ALA A 21 -15.93 5.17 -2.01
C ALA A 21 -14.84 6.04 -2.64
N LEU A 22 -13.60 5.84 -2.18
CA LEU A 22 -12.41 6.26 -2.92
C LEU A 22 -11.91 5.10 -3.79
N LEU A 23 -11.55 5.43 -5.00
CA LEU A 23 -11.01 4.51 -6.00
C LEU A 23 -9.64 5.00 -6.43
N ALA A 24 -8.66 4.11 -6.44
CA ALA A 24 -7.37 4.39 -7.05
C ALA A 24 -7.22 3.56 -8.33
N GLY A 25 -6.83 4.20 -9.41
CA GLY A 25 -6.68 3.56 -10.71
C GLY A 25 -5.45 4.05 -11.46
N HIS A 26 -4.80 3.12 -12.15
CA HIS A 26 -3.62 3.41 -12.95
C HIS A 26 -4.02 4.06 -14.28
N LEU A 27 -3.34 5.15 -14.64
CA LEU A 27 -3.47 5.81 -15.93
C LEU A 27 -2.52 5.15 -16.94
N TYR A 28 -3.09 4.56 -17.97
CA TYR A 28 -2.36 3.99 -19.10
C TYR A 28 -2.40 4.94 -20.27
N LEU A 29 -1.25 5.29 -20.78
CA LEU A 29 -1.07 5.94 -22.06
C LEU A 29 -0.68 4.88 -23.08
N GLU A 30 -1.20 4.97 -24.31
CA GLU A 30 -0.85 4.03 -25.37
C GLU A 30 0.67 3.90 -25.57
N GLY A 31 1.19 2.68 -25.42
CA GLY A 31 2.62 2.37 -25.58
C GLY A 31 3.51 2.70 -24.39
N ALA A 32 2.95 3.05 -23.23
CA ALA A 32 3.72 3.32 -22.02
C ALA A 32 3.21 2.54 -20.82
N GLU A 33 4.13 2.12 -19.94
CA GLU A 33 3.79 1.60 -18.62
C GLU A 33 3.17 2.70 -17.74
N PRO A 34 2.22 2.36 -16.87
CA PRO A 34 1.62 3.34 -15.99
C PRO A 34 2.64 3.92 -15.02
N SER A 35 2.60 5.22 -14.84
CA SER A 35 3.48 5.94 -13.90
C SER A 35 2.70 6.84 -12.95
N VAL A 36 1.38 6.91 -13.11
CA VAL A 36 0.50 7.77 -12.33
C VAL A 36 -0.73 6.98 -11.90
N THR A 37 -1.13 7.19 -10.66
CA THR A 37 -2.42 6.70 -10.14
C THR A 37 -3.37 7.87 -9.96
N ARG A 38 -4.55 7.76 -10.54
CA ARG A 38 -5.65 8.70 -10.35
C ARG A 38 -6.53 8.26 -9.20
N VAL A 39 -6.77 9.16 -8.25
CA VAL A 39 -7.72 8.96 -7.16
C VAL A 39 -9.03 9.65 -7.52
N MET A 40 -10.09 8.85 -7.52
CA MET A 40 -11.46 9.27 -7.78
C MET A 40 -12.31 9.02 -6.54
N MET A 41 -13.34 9.83 -6.34
CA MET A 41 -14.38 9.59 -5.36
C MET A 41 -15.69 9.31 -6.07
N ILE A 42 -16.42 8.31 -5.60
CA ILE A 42 -17.83 8.11 -5.91
C ILE A 42 -18.64 8.53 -4.71
N ASP A 43 -19.64 9.36 -4.93
CA ASP A 43 -20.68 9.72 -3.98
C ASP A 43 -22.03 9.52 -4.67
N GLN A 44 -22.76 8.49 -4.24
CA GLN A 44 -23.97 8.01 -4.93
C GLN A 44 -23.65 7.64 -6.40
N ASP A 45 -24.18 8.42 -7.35
CA ASP A 45 -23.97 8.22 -8.79
C ASP A 45 -22.96 9.20 -9.40
N ASP A 46 -22.43 10.13 -8.60
CA ASP A 46 -21.51 11.17 -9.07
C ASP A 46 -20.04 10.76 -8.88
N TRP A 47 -19.22 11.13 -9.86
CA TRP A 47 -17.80 10.84 -9.90
C TRP A 47 -16.97 12.11 -9.82
N PHE A 48 -16.02 12.14 -8.87
CA PHE A 48 -15.16 13.29 -8.67
C PHE A 48 -13.69 12.88 -8.79
N HIS A 49 -12.92 13.65 -9.57
CA HIS A 49 -11.47 13.59 -9.51
C HIS A 49 -11.00 14.25 -8.22
N VAL A 50 -10.20 13.52 -7.42
CA VAL A 50 -9.67 14.06 -6.16
C VAL A 50 -8.26 14.60 -6.39
N TYR A 51 -7.32 13.75 -6.80
CA TYR A 51 -5.95 14.11 -7.16
C TYR A 51 -5.25 12.96 -7.91
N ASP A 52 -4.08 13.26 -8.47
CA ASP A 52 -3.19 12.26 -9.05
C ASP A 52 -1.97 12.03 -8.13
N ILE A 53 -1.55 10.77 -8.01
CA ILE A 53 -0.34 10.34 -7.31
C ILE A 53 0.72 10.04 -8.39
N PRO A 54 1.93 10.66 -8.34
CA PRO A 54 2.96 10.48 -9.36
C PRO A 54 3.70 9.14 -9.21
N GLU A 55 2.97 8.08 -8.94
CA GLU A 55 3.45 6.71 -8.83
C GLU A 55 2.30 5.71 -9.01
N VAL A 56 2.65 4.47 -9.30
CA VAL A 56 1.71 3.36 -9.37
C VAL A 56 1.40 2.86 -7.96
N VAL A 57 0.18 3.05 -7.50
CA VAL A 57 -0.30 2.60 -6.18
C VAL A 57 -0.69 1.13 -6.25
N TYR A 58 -0.11 0.30 -5.40
CA TYR A 58 -0.42 -1.11 -5.30
C TYR A 58 -1.37 -1.45 -4.14
N SER A 59 -1.31 -0.69 -3.05
CA SER A 59 -2.23 -0.91 -1.92
C SER A 59 -2.74 0.42 -1.37
N ALA A 60 -4.00 0.40 -0.91
CA ALA A 60 -4.63 1.56 -0.31
C ALA A 60 -5.56 1.12 0.82
N LEU A 61 -5.56 1.87 1.91
CA LEU A 61 -6.42 1.61 3.06
C LEU A 61 -6.93 2.89 3.72
N GLN A 62 -7.99 2.76 4.51
CA GLN A 62 -8.39 3.76 5.49
C GLN A 62 -7.93 3.30 6.87
N ARG A 63 -7.16 4.14 7.54
CA ARG A 63 -6.71 3.89 8.92
C ARG A 63 -7.88 3.94 9.90
N SER A 64 -7.71 3.29 11.01
CA SER A 64 -8.61 3.45 12.16
C SER A 64 -8.61 4.88 12.65
N PRO A 65 -9.79 5.46 13.02
CA PRO A 65 -9.86 6.83 13.52
C PRO A 65 -9.02 7.00 14.80
N ARG A 66 -8.17 8.02 14.83
CA ARG A 66 -7.44 8.39 16.04
C ARG A 66 -8.37 9.14 17.00
N ARG A 67 -7.95 9.26 18.26
CA ARG A 67 -8.74 9.99 19.28
C ARG A 67 -9.10 11.40 18.81
N GLY A 68 -10.40 11.67 18.70
CA GLY A 68 -10.94 12.97 18.26
C GLY A 68 -11.22 13.08 16.77
N GLN A 69 -10.89 12.05 15.98
CA GLN A 69 -11.28 11.97 14.56
C GLN A 69 -12.60 11.20 14.41
N GLN A 70 -13.41 11.61 13.46
CA GLN A 70 -14.63 10.87 13.07
C GLN A 70 -14.35 9.79 12.05
N LYS A 71 -13.40 10.03 11.15
CA LYS A 71 -12.91 9.11 10.12
C LYS A 71 -11.39 9.03 10.19
N GLY A 72 -10.83 7.87 9.90
CA GLY A 72 -9.38 7.67 9.78
C GLY A 72 -8.81 8.29 8.52
N ASP A 73 -7.52 8.45 8.50
CA ASP A 73 -6.77 8.97 7.36
C ASP A 73 -6.73 7.92 6.25
N TYR A 74 -6.63 8.36 4.99
CA TYR A 74 -6.43 7.47 3.85
C TYR A 74 -4.94 7.34 3.55
N CYS A 75 -4.49 6.11 3.29
CA CYS A 75 -3.12 5.81 2.94
C CYS A 75 -3.07 5.14 1.57
N PHE A 76 -2.11 5.57 0.74
CA PHE A 76 -1.84 5.01 -0.58
C PHE A 76 -0.37 4.65 -0.66
N LEU A 77 -0.08 3.37 -0.90
CA LEU A 77 1.27 2.85 -1.03
C LEU A 77 1.62 2.68 -2.49
N GLY A 78 2.58 3.48 -2.96
CA GLY A 78 3.20 3.33 -4.27
C GLY A 78 4.20 2.17 -4.28
N ARG A 79 4.33 1.53 -5.44
CA ARG A 79 5.20 0.35 -5.61
C ARG A 79 6.67 0.65 -5.30
N ALA A 80 7.16 1.85 -5.60
CA ALA A 80 8.54 2.27 -5.39
C ALA A 80 8.78 2.97 -4.04
N GLY A 81 7.82 2.85 -3.10
CA GLY A 81 7.99 3.28 -1.72
C GLY A 81 7.40 4.65 -1.39
N LEU A 82 6.69 5.30 -2.32
CA LEU A 82 5.91 6.48 -1.97
C LEU A 82 4.75 6.07 -1.05
N LEU A 83 4.68 6.66 0.12
CA LEU A 83 3.51 6.58 1.00
C LEU A 83 2.84 7.95 1.05
N ARG A 84 1.65 8.05 0.50
CA ARG A 84 0.80 9.24 0.64
C ARG A 84 -0.22 9.02 1.74
N GLU A 85 -0.17 9.85 2.76
CA GLU A 85 -1.22 9.95 3.78
C GLU A 85 -2.11 11.16 3.48
N HIS A 86 -3.41 10.95 3.46
CA HIS A 86 -4.41 11.99 3.25
C HIS A 86 -5.31 12.07 4.50
N PRO A 87 -4.97 12.98 5.44
CA PRO A 87 -5.78 13.21 6.62
C PRO A 87 -7.12 13.84 6.26
N SER A 88 -8.18 13.42 6.95
CA SER A 88 -9.50 14.00 6.73
C SER A 88 -9.51 15.52 6.98
N GLY A 89 -9.87 16.29 5.94
CA GLY A 89 -9.96 17.76 6.02
C GLY A 89 -8.62 18.50 6.02
N GLN A 90 -7.52 17.85 5.68
CA GLN A 90 -6.18 18.45 5.60
C GLN A 90 -5.50 18.14 4.27
N SER A 91 -4.38 18.80 4.01
CA SER A 91 -3.56 18.49 2.85
C SER A 91 -2.85 17.15 3.02
N SER A 92 -2.67 16.43 1.91
CA SER A 92 -1.90 15.19 1.89
C SER A 92 -0.43 15.43 2.23
N THR A 93 0.19 14.44 2.83
CA THR A 93 1.64 14.38 3.08
C THR A 93 2.23 13.17 2.40
N ASP A 94 3.41 13.33 1.81
CA ASP A 94 4.16 12.26 1.17
C ASP A 94 5.39 11.90 2.00
N ALA A 95 5.64 10.61 2.15
CA ALA A 95 6.87 10.05 2.69
C ALA A 95 7.45 9.06 1.67
N THR A 96 8.76 8.93 1.63
CA THR A 96 9.43 7.88 0.85
C THR A 96 9.99 6.86 1.83
N LEU A 97 9.56 5.61 1.66
CA LEU A 97 10.06 4.49 2.44
C LEU A 97 11.44 4.08 1.92
N ASP A 98 12.34 3.76 2.84
CA ASP A 98 13.68 3.26 2.51
C ASP A 98 13.58 1.78 2.12
N ILE A 99 13.66 1.54 0.81
CA ILE A 99 13.56 0.21 0.19
C ILE A 99 14.72 -0.01 -0.79
N ASP A 100 15.22 -1.23 -0.86
CA ASP A 100 16.42 -1.61 -1.65
C ASP A 100 16.07 -1.85 -3.14
N ASN A 101 15.66 -0.83 -3.91
CA ASN A 101 15.32 -0.95 -5.34
C ASN A 101 14.33 -2.10 -5.65
N VAL A 102 13.40 -2.32 -4.78
CA VAL A 102 12.38 -3.37 -4.83
C VAL A 102 10.98 -2.75 -4.90
N TYR A 103 9.95 -3.56 -5.04
CA TYR A 103 8.57 -3.09 -5.06
C TYR A 103 7.84 -3.49 -3.77
N LEU A 104 7.06 -2.55 -3.23
CA LEU A 104 6.10 -2.84 -2.18
C LEU A 104 4.77 -3.24 -2.82
N MET A 105 4.14 -4.27 -2.26
CA MET A 105 2.94 -4.90 -2.80
C MET A 105 1.71 -4.64 -1.97
N ASP A 106 1.85 -4.59 -0.64
CA ASP A 106 0.70 -4.46 0.26
C ASP A 106 1.00 -3.63 1.50
N LEU A 107 -0.08 -3.07 2.06
CA LEU A 107 -0.08 -2.20 3.23
C LEU A 107 -1.25 -2.56 4.13
N CYS A 108 -1.01 -2.78 5.42
CA CYS A 108 -2.07 -2.96 6.41
C CYS A 108 -1.86 -2.09 7.65
N GLU A 109 -2.90 -1.96 8.48
CA GLU A 109 -2.82 -1.34 9.80
C GLU A 109 -3.12 -2.37 10.88
N VAL A 110 -2.17 -2.57 11.81
CA VAL A 110 -2.32 -3.45 12.97
C VAL A 110 -1.99 -2.66 14.24
N ASP A 111 -2.91 -2.62 15.20
CA ASP A 111 -2.77 -1.86 16.44
C ASP A 111 -2.36 -0.38 16.25
N GLY A 112 -2.87 0.26 15.19
CA GLY A 112 -2.58 1.65 14.85
C GLY A 112 -1.21 1.91 14.26
N GLU A 113 -0.44 0.87 13.94
CA GLU A 113 0.82 0.93 13.20
C GLU A 113 0.66 0.38 11.79
N LEU A 114 1.36 0.96 10.83
CA LEU A 114 1.34 0.49 9.45
C LEU A 114 2.43 -0.56 9.23
N TYR A 115 2.10 -1.56 8.43
CA TYR A 115 3.01 -2.58 7.95
C TYR A 115 2.95 -2.61 6.42
N ALA A 116 4.10 -2.77 5.77
CA ALA A 116 4.19 -2.91 4.32
C ALA A 116 5.08 -4.10 3.97
N CYS A 117 4.71 -4.83 2.93
CA CYS A 117 5.52 -5.93 2.42
C CYS A 117 5.70 -5.86 0.91
N GLY A 118 6.65 -6.63 0.37
CA GLY A 118 6.88 -6.66 -1.07
C GLY A 118 7.92 -7.66 -1.55
N THR A 119 8.49 -7.34 -2.71
CA THR A 119 9.50 -8.18 -3.35
C THR A 119 10.74 -8.33 -2.47
N GLN A 120 11.52 -9.38 -2.71
CA GLN A 120 12.66 -9.78 -1.87
C GLN A 120 12.26 -10.17 -0.43
N ASN A 121 10.98 -10.48 -0.18
CA ASN A 121 10.40 -10.70 1.14
C ASN A 121 10.66 -9.54 2.11
N GLN A 122 10.71 -8.32 1.59
CA GLN A 122 10.90 -7.14 2.41
C GLN A 122 9.67 -6.88 3.27
N VAL A 123 9.87 -6.56 4.55
CA VAL A 123 8.80 -6.14 5.47
C VAL A 123 9.25 -4.93 6.26
N LEU A 124 8.41 -3.90 6.22
CA LEU A 124 8.58 -2.66 6.97
C LEU A 124 7.43 -2.50 7.97
N ARG A 125 7.74 -1.89 9.12
CA ARG A 125 6.77 -1.51 10.15
C ARG A 125 6.97 -0.06 10.53
N GLN A 126 5.86 0.69 10.65
CA GLN A 126 5.88 2.04 11.19
C GLN A 126 5.62 1.99 12.70
N ASN A 127 6.61 2.38 13.50
CA ASN A 127 6.48 2.51 14.94
C ASN A 127 6.59 3.99 15.31
N LYS A 128 5.51 4.58 15.87
CA LYS A 128 5.43 6.00 16.25
C LYS A 128 5.85 6.95 15.13
N GLY A 129 5.45 6.65 13.90
CA GLY A 129 5.77 7.45 12.71
C GLY A 129 7.14 7.16 12.08
N VAL A 130 7.96 6.31 12.66
CA VAL A 130 9.26 5.92 12.12
C VAL A 130 9.17 4.55 11.48
N TRP A 131 9.55 4.46 10.21
CA TRP A 131 9.60 3.21 9.47
C TRP A 131 10.88 2.44 9.77
N GLN A 132 10.75 1.14 9.97
CA GLN A 132 11.86 0.23 10.27
C GLN A 132 11.66 -1.09 9.52
N ARG A 133 12.75 -1.67 9.06
CA ARG A 133 12.73 -3.03 8.51
C ARG A 133 12.63 -4.05 9.64
N ILE A 134 11.74 -5.00 9.47
CA ILE A 134 11.54 -6.13 10.40
C ILE A 134 11.64 -7.48 9.68
N ASP A 135 12.28 -7.52 8.54
CA ASP A 135 12.41 -8.69 7.65
C ASP A 135 13.66 -9.55 7.92
N GLN A 136 14.27 -9.45 9.10
CA GLN A 136 15.41 -10.28 9.48
C GLN A 136 15.05 -11.77 9.40
N GLY A 137 15.82 -12.50 8.61
CA GLY A 137 15.59 -13.92 8.34
C GLY A 137 14.62 -14.22 7.19
N LEU A 138 13.93 -13.22 6.66
CA LEU A 138 13.06 -13.34 5.49
C LEU A 138 13.69 -12.78 4.21
N TYR A 139 14.41 -11.67 4.35
CA TYR A 139 14.92 -10.91 3.21
C TYR A 139 15.83 -11.75 2.32
N VAL A 140 15.55 -11.73 1.02
CA VAL A 140 16.34 -12.38 -0.02
C VAL A 140 17.04 -11.29 -0.84
N PRO A 141 18.38 -11.17 -0.83
CA PRO A 141 19.08 -10.13 -1.57
C PRO A 141 18.85 -10.24 -3.08
N LEU A 142 18.91 -9.10 -3.78
CA LEU A 142 18.91 -9.05 -5.23
C LEU A 142 20.16 -9.79 -5.79
N GLY A 143 19.95 -10.64 -6.79
CA GLY A 143 21.02 -11.39 -7.44
C GLY A 143 20.99 -12.89 -7.17
N ASP A 144 20.22 -13.36 -6.22
CA ASP A 144 19.88 -14.77 -6.09
C ASP A 144 18.85 -15.14 -7.16
N GLU A 145 18.93 -16.36 -7.70
CA GLU A 145 18.02 -16.85 -8.75
C GLU A 145 16.55 -16.95 -8.27
N VAL A 146 16.30 -16.78 -6.98
CA VAL A 146 14.97 -16.89 -6.37
C VAL A 146 14.30 -15.52 -6.39
N THR A 147 13.25 -15.42 -7.17
CA THR A 147 12.30 -14.31 -7.03
C THR A 147 11.39 -14.60 -5.83
N ALA A 148 11.61 -13.89 -4.74
CA ALA A 148 10.76 -13.97 -3.57
C ALA A 148 9.90 -12.71 -3.48
N CYS A 149 8.60 -12.86 -3.23
CA CYS A 149 7.68 -11.75 -3.08
C CYS A 149 6.65 -12.07 -2.01
N LEU A 150 6.44 -11.13 -1.09
CA LEU A 150 5.28 -11.13 -0.22
C LEU A 150 4.21 -10.25 -0.88
N ASN A 151 3.05 -10.86 -1.12
CA ASN A 151 1.95 -10.24 -1.88
C ASN A 151 0.84 -9.72 -0.96
N GLY A 152 0.85 -10.10 0.32
CA GLY A 152 -0.14 -9.66 1.30
C GLY A 152 0.42 -9.71 2.71
N ILE A 153 -0.03 -8.77 3.56
CA ILE A 153 0.31 -8.69 4.98
C ILE A 153 -0.90 -8.22 5.78
N ASP A 154 -1.18 -8.89 6.92
CA ASP A 154 -2.24 -8.52 7.86
C ASP A 154 -1.95 -9.12 9.23
N GLY A 155 -2.67 -8.69 10.28
CA GLY A 155 -2.44 -9.21 11.63
C GLY A 155 -3.53 -8.88 12.63
N PHE A 156 -3.48 -9.59 13.75
CA PHE A 156 -4.40 -9.40 14.88
C PHE A 156 -3.82 -8.49 15.96
N SER A 157 -2.49 -8.47 16.09
CA SER A 157 -1.76 -7.63 17.04
C SER A 157 -0.34 -7.41 16.57
N ARG A 158 0.42 -6.54 17.27
CA ARG A 158 1.84 -6.27 16.97
C ARG A 158 2.76 -7.51 17.07
N ASP A 159 2.31 -8.50 17.80
CA ASP A 159 3.03 -9.75 18.03
C ASP A 159 2.35 -10.94 17.31
N ASP A 160 1.41 -10.64 16.42
CA ASP A 160 0.65 -11.65 15.68
C ASP A 160 0.30 -11.10 14.27
N VAL A 161 1.31 -11.09 13.38
CA VAL A 161 1.21 -10.60 12.01
C VAL A 161 1.56 -11.72 11.04
N TYR A 162 0.81 -11.83 9.97
CA TYR A 162 1.02 -12.81 8.91
C TYR A 162 1.38 -12.12 7.60
N ALA A 163 2.32 -12.71 6.88
CA ALA A 163 2.64 -12.33 5.51
C ALA A 163 2.57 -13.55 4.61
N VAL A 164 2.00 -13.36 3.42
CA VAL A 164 1.84 -14.43 2.44
C VAL A 164 2.48 -14.03 1.11
N GLY A 165 2.99 -14.99 0.38
CA GLY A 165 3.74 -14.68 -0.83
C GLY A 165 3.79 -15.79 -1.85
N ASP A 166 4.75 -15.67 -2.75
CA ASP A 166 4.96 -16.58 -3.87
C ASP A 166 5.24 -18.01 -3.38
N ALA A 167 4.95 -18.96 -4.26
CA ALA A 167 5.12 -20.40 -4.01
C ALA A 167 4.37 -20.94 -2.76
N GLY A 168 3.33 -20.22 -2.30
CA GLY A 168 2.55 -20.62 -1.12
C GLY A 168 3.27 -20.28 0.20
N ALA A 169 4.22 -19.38 0.19
CA ALA A 169 4.89 -18.92 1.41
C ALA A 169 3.89 -18.30 2.37
N ILE A 170 3.94 -18.75 3.63
CA ILE A 170 3.18 -18.18 4.75
C ILE A 170 4.18 -17.97 5.89
N TRP A 171 4.22 -16.75 6.39
CA TRP A 171 5.11 -16.35 7.47
C TRP A 171 4.31 -15.73 8.61
N HIS A 172 4.70 -16.05 9.82
CA HIS A 172 4.11 -15.53 11.05
C HIS A 172 5.15 -14.78 11.87
N TRP A 173 4.84 -13.55 12.24
CA TRP A 173 5.62 -12.71 13.17
C TRP A 173 5.07 -12.85 14.59
N ASP A 174 5.91 -13.28 15.54
CA ASP A 174 5.56 -13.47 16.94
C ASP A 174 5.99 -12.30 17.86
N GLY A 175 6.26 -11.13 17.28
CA GLY A 175 6.79 -9.96 17.99
C GLY A 175 8.32 -9.94 18.11
N LYS A 176 9.01 -11.02 17.74
CA LYS A 176 10.48 -11.18 17.86
C LYS A 176 11.13 -11.61 16.56
N GLY A 177 10.45 -12.42 15.77
CA GLY A 177 10.98 -12.95 14.53
C GLY A 177 9.90 -13.60 13.68
N TRP A 178 10.25 -13.82 12.41
CA TRP A 178 9.39 -14.49 11.45
C TRP A 178 9.62 -16.00 11.47
N GLN A 179 8.56 -16.75 11.39
CA GLN A 179 8.55 -18.21 11.35
C GLN A 179 7.72 -18.67 10.17
N ALA A 180 8.20 -19.68 9.43
CA ALA A 180 7.40 -20.31 8.37
C ALA A 180 6.24 -21.09 9.02
N SER A 181 5.04 -20.94 8.47
CA SER A 181 3.81 -21.62 8.90
C SER A 181 3.44 -22.73 7.93
#